data_d4c012473c0ef69f54a2cfc3c1aade89
#
_entry.id   d4c012473c0ef69f54a2cfc3c1aade89
#
_cell.length_a   1.000
_cell.length_b   1.000
_cell.length_c   1.000
_cell.angle_alpha   90.00
_cell.angle_beta   90.00
_cell.angle_gamma   90.00
#
_symmetry.space_group_name_H-M   'P 1'
#
loop_
_entity.id
_entity.type
_entity.pdbx_description
1 polymer ?
#
loop_
_entity_poly.entity_id
_entity_poly.type
_entity_poly.pdbx_seq_one_letter_code
_entity_poly.pdbx_strand_id
1 'polypeptide(L)'
;MKHPALLLATLVSALLLASCAQYDNRRGVEVTWLPAVTGQLVKGTSTRQEVLTLLGPPSQLISLGDETVLYYLFEHSEGEGLILILYNRMEIETRYDRAVFFFDGNDVLTDYATRTYAPATP
;
A
#
# COMPACT_ATOMS: atom_id res chain seq x y z
N MET A 1 14.71 53.61 -15.03
CA MET A 1 13.89 53.92 -13.97
C MET A 1 12.93 52.85 -13.54
N LYS A 2 12.57 52.83 -12.49
CA LYS A 2 12.02 51.99 -11.44
C LYS A 2 10.58 51.55 -11.81
N HIS A 3 10.40 50.31 -12.15
CA HIS A 3 9.07 49.73 -12.31
C HIS A 3 8.79 48.78 -11.13
N PRO A 4 8.48 49.29 -9.91
CA PRO A 4 8.21 48.45 -8.76
C PRO A 4 7.03 47.52 -8.99
N ALA A 5 6.08 47.95 -9.82
CA ALA A 5 4.95 47.10 -10.21
C ALA A 5 5.37 45.89 -11.04
N LEU A 6 6.36 46.04 -11.92
CA LEU A 6 6.88 44.96 -12.75
C LEU A 6 7.66 43.94 -11.88
N LEU A 7 8.47 44.43 -10.95
CA LEU A 7 9.18 43.61 -9.98
C LEU A 7 8.22 42.84 -9.06
N LEU A 8 7.17 43.50 -8.60
CA LEU A 8 6.15 42.84 -7.80
C LEU A 8 5.40 41.77 -8.59
N ALA A 9 5.04 42.06 -9.85
CA ALA A 9 4.37 41.11 -10.72
C ALA A 9 5.21 39.89 -11.03
N THR A 10 6.52 40.08 -11.25
CA THR A 10 7.46 38.98 -11.50
C THR A 10 7.66 38.14 -10.23
N LEU A 11 7.72 38.74 -9.05
CA LEU A 11 7.85 38.03 -7.80
C LEU A 11 6.59 37.21 -7.48
N VAL A 12 5.39 37.76 -7.70
CA VAL A 12 4.12 37.06 -7.52
C VAL A 12 4.00 35.91 -8.53
N SER A 13 4.40 36.13 -9.78
CA SER A 13 4.40 35.09 -10.79
C SER A 13 5.36 33.93 -10.45
N ALA A 14 6.54 34.24 -9.92
CA ALA A 14 7.50 33.23 -9.48
C ALA A 14 6.99 32.42 -8.28
N LEU A 15 6.27 33.06 -7.35
CA LEU A 15 5.65 32.37 -6.21
C LEU A 15 4.48 31.45 -6.64
N LEU A 16 3.74 31.84 -7.68
CA LEU A 16 2.65 31.00 -8.21
C LEU A 16 3.17 29.78 -9.00
N LEU A 17 4.42 29.81 -9.46
CA LEU A 17 5.05 28.71 -10.16
C LEU A 17 5.71 27.70 -9.22
N ALA A 18 5.84 28.03 -7.92
CA ALA A 18 6.30 27.07 -6.91
C ALA A 18 5.15 26.13 -6.56
N SER A 19 5.33 24.83 -6.81
CA SER A 19 4.33 23.80 -6.55
C SER A 19 4.88 22.73 -5.64
N CYS A 20 4.12 22.41 -4.60
CA CYS A 20 4.31 21.19 -3.83
C CYS A 20 3.57 20.06 -4.54
N ALA A 21 4.26 18.95 -4.82
CA ALA A 21 3.66 17.76 -5.37
C ALA A 21 3.50 16.71 -4.28
N GLN A 22 2.31 16.14 -4.20
CA GLN A 22 2.03 14.97 -3.38
C GLN A 22 1.77 13.78 -4.29
N TYR A 23 2.34 12.65 -3.93
CA TYR A 23 2.17 11.40 -4.64
C TYR A 23 1.58 10.37 -3.70
N ASP A 24 0.44 9.80 -4.08
CA ASP A 24 -0.20 8.68 -3.38
C ASP A 24 -0.58 7.64 -4.43
N ASN A 25 -0.04 6.45 -4.30
CA ASN A 25 -0.35 5.33 -5.17
C ASN A 25 -0.57 4.07 -4.35
N ARG A 26 -1.68 3.41 -4.60
CA ARG A 26 -2.09 2.18 -3.93
C ARG A 26 -2.31 1.10 -4.96
N ARG A 27 -1.67 -0.03 -4.78
CA ARG A 27 -1.78 -1.20 -5.67
C ARG A 27 -2.03 -2.46 -4.89
N GLY A 28 -2.80 -3.34 -5.48
CA GLY A 28 -3.13 -4.64 -4.91
C GLY A 28 -4.44 -4.63 -4.15
N VAL A 29 -4.63 -5.64 -3.32
CA VAL A 29 -5.84 -5.82 -2.52
C VAL A 29 -5.68 -5.09 -1.20
N GLU A 30 -6.38 -3.98 -1.03
CA GLU A 30 -6.43 -3.28 0.25
C GLU A 30 -7.22 -4.15 1.25
N VAL A 31 -6.48 -4.78 2.13
CA VAL A 31 -7.05 -5.63 3.17
C VAL A 31 -6.65 -5.07 4.52
N THR A 32 -7.63 -4.98 5.40
CA THR A 32 -7.37 -4.62 6.78
C THR A 32 -6.83 -5.85 7.52
N TRP A 33 -5.52 -5.94 7.66
CA TRP A 33 -4.83 -7.00 8.40
C TRP A 33 -4.96 -6.82 9.93
N LEU A 34 -6.08 -6.28 10.37
CA LEU A 34 -6.30 -6.10 11.79
C LEU A 34 -6.38 -7.46 12.48
N PRO A 35 -5.82 -7.58 13.69
CA PRO A 35 -5.94 -8.80 14.50
C PRO A 35 -7.39 -9.25 14.71
N ALA A 36 -8.34 -8.31 14.68
CA ALA A 36 -9.77 -8.61 14.74
C ALA A 36 -10.28 -9.43 13.54
N VAL A 37 -9.67 -9.29 12.37
CA VAL A 37 -10.03 -10.05 11.17
C VAL A 37 -9.26 -11.37 11.12
N THR A 38 -7.93 -11.30 11.22
CA THR A 38 -7.07 -12.49 11.17
C THR A 38 -7.26 -13.40 12.39
N GLY A 39 -7.63 -12.83 13.53
CA GLY A 39 -7.94 -13.59 14.77
C GLY A 39 -9.20 -14.45 14.68
N GLN A 40 -10.04 -14.26 13.66
CA GLN A 40 -11.20 -15.12 13.39
C GLN A 40 -10.80 -16.44 12.70
N LEU A 41 -9.59 -16.50 12.12
CA LEU A 41 -9.10 -17.66 11.41
C LEU A 41 -8.50 -18.67 12.37
N VAL A 42 -8.94 -19.93 12.25
CA VAL A 42 -8.50 -21.04 13.10
C VAL A 42 -7.85 -22.11 12.23
N LYS A 43 -6.56 -22.37 12.48
CA LYS A 43 -5.84 -23.46 11.81
C LYS A 43 -6.50 -24.80 12.08
N GLY A 44 -6.66 -25.60 11.05
CA GLY A 44 -7.34 -26.89 11.11
C GLY A 44 -8.86 -26.85 11.04
N THR A 45 -9.46 -25.66 11.03
CA THR A 45 -10.93 -25.46 11.02
C THR A 45 -11.39 -24.50 9.91
N SER A 46 -10.78 -23.33 9.82
CA SER A 46 -11.16 -22.34 8.79
C SER A 46 -10.89 -22.85 7.39
N THR A 47 -11.79 -22.49 6.47
CA THR A 47 -11.72 -22.93 5.08
C THR A 47 -11.19 -21.84 4.16
N ARG A 48 -10.74 -22.24 2.97
CA ARG A 48 -10.37 -21.31 1.91
C ARG A 48 -11.50 -20.34 1.58
N GLN A 49 -12.74 -20.83 1.56
CA GLN A 49 -13.91 -19.99 1.29
C GLN A 49 -14.11 -18.92 2.38
N GLU A 50 -13.87 -19.25 3.64
CA GLU A 50 -13.93 -18.27 4.73
C GLU A 50 -12.88 -17.18 4.56
N VAL A 51 -11.64 -17.53 4.21
CA VAL A 51 -10.58 -16.56 3.96
C VAL A 51 -10.95 -15.67 2.78
N LEU A 52 -11.44 -16.23 1.67
CA LEU A 52 -11.89 -15.46 0.51
C LEU A 52 -13.06 -14.53 0.84
N THR A 53 -13.96 -14.95 1.72
CA THR A 53 -15.10 -14.12 2.16
C THR A 53 -14.65 -12.96 3.04
N LEU A 54 -13.70 -13.21 3.96
CA LEU A 54 -13.16 -12.19 4.87
C LEU A 54 -12.25 -11.19 4.18
N LEU A 55 -11.40 -11.67 3.28
CA LEU A 55 -10.31 -10.87 2.71
C LEU A 55 -10.54 -10.50 1.25
N GLY A 56 -11.49 -11.11 0.58
CA GLY A 56 -11.72 -10.91 -0.84
C GLY A 56 -10.72 -11.67 -1.73
N PRO A 57 -10.64 -11.35 -3.02
CA PRO A 57 -9.77 -12.04 -3.96
C PRO A 57 -8.30 -11.84 -3.62
N PRO A 58 -7.46 -12.90 -3.69
CA PRO A 58 -6.04 -12.78 -3.45
C PRO A 58 -5.33 -12.10 -4.63
N SER A 59 -4.13 -11.58 -4.37
CA SER A 59 -3.24 -11.09 -5.42
C SER A 59 -2.73 -12.24 -6.29
N GLN A 60 -2.52 -13.41 -5.69
CA GLN A 60 -2.07 -14.60 -6.39
C GLN A 60 -2.62 -15.86 -5.72
N LEU A 61 -3.02 -16.83 -6.52
CA LEU A 61 -3.36 -18.19 -6.10
C LEU A 61 -2.29 -19.14 -6.64
N ILE A 62 -1.68 -19.92 -5.75
CA ILE A 62 -0.60 -20.83 -6.09
C ILE A 62 -1.04 -22.25 -5.72
N SER A 63 -0.91 -23.19 -6.66
CA SER A 63 -1.17 -24.61 -6.42
C SER A 63 0.16 -25.35 -6.26
N LEU A 64 0.31 -26.04 -5.15
CA LEU A 64 1.49 -26.83 -4.78
C LEU A 64 1.08 -28.29 -4.60
N GLY A 65 0.83 -28.99 -5.70
CA GLY A 65 0.29 -30.35 -5.64
C GLY A 65 -1.12 -30.37 -5.06
N ASP A 66 -1.28 -30.99 -3.90
CA ASP A 66 -2.57 -31.04 -3.20
C ASP A 66 -2.84 -29.79 -2.34
N GLU A 67 -1.85 -28.95 -2.14
CA GLU A 67 -1.96 -27.75 -1.35
C GLU A 67 -2.29 -26.53 -2.21
N THR A 68 -3.03 -25.59 -1.64
CA THR A 68 -3.32 -24.30 -2.24
C THR A 68 -2.82 -23.17 -1.35
N VAL A 69 -2.20 -22.17 -1.95
CA VAL A 69 -1.72 -20.99 -1.25
C VAL A 69 -2.41 -19.75 -1.80
N LEU A 70 -2.99 -18.96 -0.93
CA LEU A 70 -3.49 -17.63 -1.24
C LEU A 70 -2.46 -16.60 -0.77
N TYR A 71 -2.00 -15.78 -1.70
CA TYR A 71 -1.05 -14.70 -1.43
C TYR A 71 -1.71 -13.35 -1.64
N TYR A 72 -1.63 -12.51 -0.63
CA TYR A 72 -2.14 -11.14 -0.64
C TYR A 72 -0.98 -10.17 -0.54
N LEU A 73 -0.92 -9.23 -1.46
CA LEU A 73 0.06 -8.15 -1.47
C LEU A 73 -0.66 -6.82 -1.63
N PHE A 74 -0.36 -5.90 -0.75
CA PHE A 74 -0.78 -4.53 -0.85
C PHE A 74 0.43 -3.60 -0.86
N GLU A 75 0.51 -2.74 -1.86
CA GLU A 75 1.55 -1.74 -2.01
C GLU A 75 0.95 -0.35 -1.79
N HIS A 76 1.54 0.39 -0.89
CA HIS A 76 1.21 1.78 -0.65
C HIS A 76 2.47 2.62 -0.81
N SER A 77 2.42 3.55 -1.76
CA SER A 77 3.50 4.50 -2.01
C SER A 77 3.01 5.90 -1.73
N GLU A 78 3.68 6.58 -0.82
CA GLU A 78 3.46 7.99 -0.50
C GLU A 78 4.69 8.79 -0.85
N GLY A 79 4.50 9.97 -1.39
CA GLY A 79 5.60 10.85 -1.73
C GLY A 79 5.26 12.30 -1.55
N GLU A 80 6.26 13.07 -1.17
CA GLU A 80 6.20 14.52 -1.08
C GLU A 80 7.32 15.11 -1.89
N GLY A 81 7.04 16.19 -2.59
CA GLY A 81 8.03 16.84 -3.40
C GLY A 81 7.80 18.32 -3.56
N LEU A 82 8.89 19.03 -3.85
CA LEU A 82 8.89 20.42 -4.23
C LEU A 82 9.28 20.52 -5.70
N ILE A 83 8.40 21.08 -6.52
CA ILE A 83 8.63 21.31 -7.94
C ILE A 83 8.82 22.80 -8.17
N LEU A 84 10.03 23.16 -8.58
CA LEU A 84 10.41 24.52 -8.97
C LEU A 84 10.94 24.47 -10.40
N ILE A 85 10.98 25.61 -11.08
CA ILE A 85 11.50 25.69 -12.47
C ILE A 85 12.96 25.25 -12.56
N LEU A 86 13.79 25.58 -11.55
CA LEU A 86 15.23 25.29 -11.52
C LEU A 86 15.63 24.19 -10.55
N TYR A 87 14.72 23.71 -9.70
CA TYR A 87 14.99 22.70 -8.70
C TYR A 87 13.78 21.85 -8.43
N ASN A 88 13.95 20.54 -8.57
CA ASN A 88 12.89 19.56 -8.28
C ASN A 88 13.46 18.53 -7.32
N ARG A 89 12.73 18.31 -6.22
CA ARG A 89 13.02 17.25 -5.27
C ARG A 89 11.75 16.49 -4.95
N MET A 90 11.80 15.17 -5.06
CA MET A 90 10.71 14.29 -4.71
C MET A 90 11.24 13.09 -3.93
N GLU A 91 10.62 12.81 -2.80
CA GLU A 91 10.90 11.63 -1.98
C GLU A 91 9.67 10.75 -2.00
N ILE A 92 9.82 9.48 -2.37
CA ILE A 92 8.75 8.50 -2.41
C ILE A 92 9.12 7.37 -1.47
N GLU A 93 8.24 7.08 -0.52
CA GLU A 93 8.34 5.94 0.37
C GLU A 93 7.30 4.89 -0.03
N THR A 94 7.74 3.67 -0.26
CA THR A 94 6.88 2.54 -0.63
C THR A 94 6.85 1.52 0.49
N ARG A 95 5.64 1.10 0.86
CA ARG A 95 5.35 0.14 1.93
C ARG A 95 4.60 -1.05 1.37
N TYR A 96 4.86 -2.22 1.92
CA TYR A 96 4.23 -3.46 1.51
C TYR A 96 3.61 -4.17 2.70
N ASP A 97 2.32 -4.46 2.61
CA ASP A 97 1.62 -5.38 3.50
C ASP A 97 1.42 -6.70 2.77
N ARG A 98 1.67 -7.80 3.46
CA ARG A 98 1.63 -9.15 2.88
C ARG A 98 0.93 -10.10 3.82
N ALA A 99 0.21 -11.05 3.23
CA ALA A 99 -0.30 -12.20 3.94
C ALA A 99 -0.25 -13.42 3.04
N VAL A 100 -0.01 -14.57 3.64
CA VAL A 100 -0.01 -15.86 2.96
C VAL A 100 -0.80 -16.86 3.79
N PHE A 101 -1.65 -17.63 3.11
CA PHE A 101 -2.52 -18.63 3.72
C PHE A 101 -2.34 -19.96 2.99
N PHE A 102 -2.09 -21.01 3.74
CA PHE A 102 -1.86 -22.36 3.23
C PHE A 102 -3.07 -23.24 3.54
N PHE A 103 -3.54 -23.99 2.54
CA PHE A 103 -4.69 -24.89 2.64
C PHE A 103 -4.28 -26.30 2.19
N ASP A 104 -4.81 -27.29 2.89
CA ASP A 104 -4.63 -28.70 2.50
C ASP A 104 -5.53 -29.11 1.33
N GLY A 105 -5.46 -30.38 0.92
CA GLY A 105 -6.29 -30.92 -0.16
C GLY A 105 -7.80 -30.91 0.10
N ASN A 106 -8.22 -30.65 1.33
CA ASN A 106 -9.63 -30.49 1.73
C ASN A 106 -10.03 -29.02 1.86
N ASP A 107 -9.19 -28.09 1.39
CA ASP A 107 -9.41 -26.63 1.49
C ASP A 107 -9.49 -26.12 2.94
N VAL A 108 -8.85 -26.79 3.86
CA VAL A 108 -8.76 -26.39 5.27
C VAL A 108 -7.44 -25.66 5.52
N LEU A 109 -7.52 -24.53 6.23
CA LEU A 109 -6.36 -23.70 6.59
C LEU A 109 -5.39 -24.49 7.48
N THR A 110 -4.16 -24.67 7.00
CA THR A 110 -3.09 -25.36 7.75
C THR A 110 -2.14 -24.40 8.44
N ASP A 111 -1.84 -23.27 7.79
CA ASP A 111 -0.97 -22.24 8.35
C ASP A 111 -1.23 -20.90 7.66
N TYR A 112 -0.83 -19.81 8.32
CA TYR A 112 -0.83 -18.48 7.72
C TYR A 112 0.19 -17.57 8.39
N ALA A 113 0.66 -16.57 7.64
CA ALA A 113 1.53 -15.53 8.14
C ALA A 113 1.12 -14.18 7.56
N THR A 114 1.21 -13.14 8.36
CA THR A 114 0.94 -11.76 7.96
C THR A 114 2.11 -10.87 8.34
N ARG A 115 2.41 -9.92 7.48
CA ARG A 115 3.39 -8.88 7.78
C ARG A 115 2.84 -7.54 7.31
N THR A 116 2.64 -6.64 8.24
CA THR A 116 2.22 -5.28 7.98
C THR A 116 3.39 -4.33 8.22
N TYR A 117 3.47 -3.30 7.41
CA TYR A 117 4.41 -2.22 7.67
C TYR A 117 3.86 -1.35 8.80
N ALA A 118 4.55 -1.36 9.92
CA ALA A 118 4.34 -0.36 10.96
C ALA A 118 5.29 0.81 10.68
N PRO A 119 4.77 2.04 10.50
CA PRO A 119 5.65 3.19 10.40
C PRO A 119 6.51 3.26 11.66
N ALA A 120 7.80 3.53 11.45
CA ALA A 120 8.69 3.77 12.57
C ALA A 120 8.11 4.93 13.39
N THR A 121 7.78 4.69 14.64
CA THR A 121 7.41 5.75 15.58
C THR A 121 8.57 6.72 15.68
N PRO A 122 8.34 8.01 15.46
CA PRO A 122 9.39 9.01 15.59
C PRO A 122 9.95 9.07 17.02
#